data_a77078972596be751912c3035887655c
#
_entry.id   a77078972596be751912c3035887655c
#
_cell.length_a   1.000
_cell.length_b   1.000
_cell.length_c   1.000
_cell.angle_alpha   90.00
_cell.angle_beta   90.00
_cell.angle_gamma   90.00
#
_symmetry.space_group_name_H-M   'P 1'
#
loop_
_entity.id
_entity.type
_entity.pdbx_description
1 polymer ?
#
loop_
_entity_poly.entity_id
_entity_poly.type
_entity_poly.pdbx_seq_one_letter_code
_entity_poly.pdbx_strand_id
1 'polypeptide(L)'
;MSIEPKKKKINLSVEIAGIQFQNPVLTASGTFGYGLEYTDFIDLNLLGGIVVKGLSIKPSHGNSPPRMVETASGMLNAIGLQNIGVEVFINEKLPLLKKFNANIIVNFFGDTQDEYVLAAERLNDVTEIAALEMNISCPNVEKGGMTFGTDPKITEVLVRKVRKVTSSPLIVKLSPNVTDIVVMAKAAVNGGADALSIINTLLGMAIDIKTRCPILANVTGGLSGPAIKPVALRMVWQVAKAVDIPIIGIGGIMNAQDALQFIIAGASA
;
A
#
# COMPACT_ATOMS: atom_id res chain seq x y z
N MET A 1 -35.58 -30.63 24.07
CA MET A 1 -34.11 -30.47 23.90
C MET A 1 -33.89 -29.80 22.54
N SER A 2 -33.66 -28.49 22.56
CA SER A 2 -33.31 -27.73 21.35
C SER A 2 -31.84 -27.95 21.06
N ILE A 3 -31.52 -28.64 19.98
CA ILE A 3 -30.14 -28.80 19.49
C ILE A 3 -29.78 -27.45 18.84
N GLU A 4 -29.07 -26.58 19.60
CA GLU A 4 -28.43 -25.43 18.95
C GLU A 4 -27.42 -25.94 17.93
N PRO A 5 -27.46 -25.48 16.67
CA PRO A 5 -26.49 -25.87 15.68
C PRO A 5 -25.13 -25.34 16.12
N LYS A 6 -24.14 -26.24 16.32
CA LYS A 6 -22.75 -25.86 16.54
C LYS A 6 -22.32 -24.91 15.43
N LYS A 7 -22.14 -23.61 15.74
CA LYS A 7 -21.58 -22.64 14.80
C LYS A 7 -20.22 -23.16 14.34
N LYS A 8 -20.13 -23.55 13.07
CA LYS A 8 -18.89 -24.00 12.46
C LYS A 8 -17.92 -22.80 12.49
N LYS A 9 -16.79 -22.92 13.18
CA LYS A 9 -15.79 -21.87 13.25
C LYS A 9 -15.23 -21.66 11.83
N ILE A 10 -15.50 -20.52 11.22
CA ILE A 10 -15.01 -20.18 9.88
C ILE A 10 -13.50 -19.90 10.02
N ASN A 11 -12.70 -20.55 9.21
CA ASN A 11 -11.28 -20.23 9.10
C ASN A 11 -11.12 -19.07 8.12
N LEU A 12 -10.56 -17.94 8.59
CA LEU A 12 -10.28 -16.76 7.79
C LEU A 12 -8.81 -16.62 7.43
N SER A 13 -7.95 -17.58 7.82
CA SER A 13 -6.52 -17.49 7.51
C SER A 13 -6.28 -17.55 6.01
N VAL A 14 -5.32 -16.75 5.54
CA VAL A 14 -4.89 -16.71 4.14
C VAL A 14 -3.36 -16.73 4.08
N GLU A 15 -2.83 -17.24 2.97
CA GLU A 15 -1.41 -17.22 2.68
C GLU A 15 -1.12 -16.24 1.53
N ILE A 16 -0.13 -15.35 1.71
CA ILE A 16 0.30 -14.39 0.69
C ILE A 16 1.83 -14.39 0.67
N ALA A 17 2.41 -14.72 -0.47
CA ALA A 17 3.88 -14.74 -0.65
C ALA A 17 4.62 -15.58 0.41
N GLY A 18 4.04 -16.73 0.82
CA GLY A 18 4.59 -17.62 1.86
C GLY A 18 4.34 -17.16 3.30
N ILE A 19 3.65 -16.05 3.51
CA ILE A 19 3.31 -15.52 4.84
C ILE A 19 1.90 -15.95 5.21
N GLN A 20 1.73 -16.51 6.42
CA GLN A 20 0.42 -16.83 6.98
C GLN A 20 -0.18 -15.62 7.70
N PHE A 21 -1.38 -15.24 7.28
CA PHE A 21 -2.19 -14.18 7.91
C PHE A 21 -3.37 -14.83 8.63
N GLN A 22 -3.67 -14.40 9.85
CA GLN A 22 -4.81 -14.95 10.62
C GLN A 22 -6.18 -14.62 9.98
N ASN A 23 -6.25 -13.58 9.18
CA ASN A 23 -7.41 -13.18 8.38
C ASN A 23 -6.95 -12.25 7.23
N PRO A 24 -7.79 -11.99 6.19
CA PRO A 24 -7.41 -11.20 5.03
C PRO A 24 -7.47 -9.67 5.24
N VAL A 25 -7.68 -9.19 6.46
CA VAL A 25 -7.83 -7.75 6.70
C VAL A 25 -6.48 -7.11 7.02
N LEU A 26 -6.04 -6.23 6.14
CA LEU A 26 -4.80 -5.49 6.25
C LEU A 26 -5.10 -3.97 6.27
N THR A 27 -4.23 -3.20 6.93
CA THR A 27 -4.30 -1.73 6.84
C THR A 27 -3.63 -1.22 5.58
N ALA A 28 -4.00 -0.01 5.13
CA ALA A 28 -3.31 0.64 4.02
C ALA A 28 -2.27 1.65 4.54
N SER A 29 -1.05 1.61 3.99
CA SER A 29 0.09 2.43 4.41
C SER A 29 -0.18 3.94 4.46
N GLY A 30 -1.10 4.42 3.62
CA GLY A 30 -1.44 5.85 3.53
C GLY A 30 -2.40 6.36 4.60
N THR A 31 -3.10 5.49 5.33
CA THR A 31 -4.23 5.85 6.19
C THR A 31 -4.10 5.39 7.64
N PHE A 32 -3.09 4.61 7.99
CA PHE A 32 -2.97 3.99 9.30
C PHE A 32 -1.68 4.35 10.05
N GLY A 33 -0.97 5.38 9.63
CA GLY A 33 0.28 5.80 10.28
C GLY A 33 1.26 4.64 10.45
N TYR A 34 1.82 4.52 11.66
CA TYR A 34 2.62 3.36 12.06
C TYR A 34 1.81 2.31 12.85
N GLY A 35 0.48 2.49 12.94
CA GLY A 35 -0.43 1.59 13.65
C GLY A 35 -0.63 1.93 15.12
N LEU A 36 0.40 2.39 15.81
CA LEU A 36 0.37 2.70 17.25
C LEU A 36 -0.61 3.82 17.59
N GLU A 37 -0.84 4.74 16.66
CA GLU A 37 -1.75 5.88 16.77
C GLU A 37 -3.23 5.45 16.85
N TYR A 38 -3.52 4.18 16.55
CA TYR A 38 -4.89 3.63 16.50
C TYR A 38 -5.19 2.65 17.63
N THR A 39 -4.27 2.40 18.55
CA THR A 39 -4.44 1.43 19.65
C THR A 39 -5.60 1.75 20.60
N ASP A 40 -5.97 3.03 20.72
CA ASP A 40 -7.12 3.45 21.51
C ASP A 40 -8.47 3.20 20.80
N PHE A 41 -8.47 2.90 19.52
CA PHE A 41 -9.67 2.73 18.70
C PHE A 41 -9.88 1.29 18.25
N ILE A 42 -8.82 0.51 18.09
CA ILE A 42 -8.87 -0.86 17.59
C ILE A 42 -7.78 -1.72 18.24
N ASP A 43 -8.14 -2.95 18.60
CA ASP A 43 -7.13 -3.96 18.96
C ASP A 43 -6.38 -4.43 17.73
N LEU A 44 -5.11 -4.09 17.62
CA LEU A 44 -4.25 -4.45 16.49
C LEU A 44 -4.07 -5.97 16.34
N ASN A 45 -4.29 -6.75 17.41
CA ASN A 45 -4.27 -8.22 17.36
C ASN A 45 -5.39 -8.82 16.50
N LEU A 46 -6.44 -8.05 16.19
CA LEU A 46 -7.53 -8.49 15.32
C LEU A 46 -7.19 -8.41 13.83
N LEU A 47 -6.13 -7.68 13.46
CA LEU A 47 -5.72 -7.50 12.06
C LEU A 47 -4.88 -8.69 11.57
N GLY A 48 -5.05 -9.07 10.32
CA GLY A 48 -4.15 -10.01 9.64
C GLY A 48 -2.74 -9.41 9.48
N GLY A 49 -2.67 -8.12 9.13
CA GLY A 49 -1.40 -7.42 9.00
C GLY A 49 -1.53 -5.90 9.07
N ILE A 50 -0.43 -5.26 9.43
CA ILE A 50 -0.30 -3.81 9.49
C ILE A 50 0.68 -3.38 8.41
N VAL A 51 0.19 -2.66 7.40
CA VAL A 51 1.06 -1.98 6.43
C VAL A 51 1.34 -0.59 6.96
N VAL A 52 2.58 -0.36 7.37
CA VAL A 52 2.97 0.91 8.00
C VAL A 52 3.14 2.03 6.99
N LYS A 53 3.18 3.25 7.47
CA LYS A 53 3.48 4.47 6.70
C LYS A 53 4.73 4.27 5.84
N GLY A 54 4.67 4.72 4.58
CA GLY A 54 5.80 4.63 3.66
C GLY A 54 7.05 5.30 4.23
N LEU A 55 8.16 4.58 4.16
CA LEU A 55 9.47 4.99 4.66
C LEU A 55 10.45 5.23 3.51
N SER A 56 11.23 6.28 3.62
CA SER A 56 12.47 6.51 2.84
C SER A 56 13.69 6.31 3.74
N ILE A 57 14.86 6.18 3.14
CA ILE A 57 16.13 6.07 3.90
C ILE A 57 16.28 7.20 4.91
N LYS A 58 16.03 8.43 4.47
CA LYS A 58 16.06 9.63 5.32
C LYS A 58 14.64 10.07 5.68
N PRO A 59 14.41 10.72 6.82
CA PRO A 59 13.13 11.29 7.15
C PRO A 59 12.73 12.39 6.16
N SER A 60 11.42 12.57 5.95
CA SER A 60 10.84 13.62 5.10
C SER A 60 9.74 14.37 5.84
N HIS A 61 9.76 15.70 5.73
CA HIS A 61 8.72 16.57 6.30
C HIS A 61 7.42 16.59 5.48
N GLY A 62 7.47 16.10 4.23
CA GLY A 62 6.34 16.17 3.31
C GLY A 62 6.05 17.58 2.81
N ASN A 63 4.87 17.76 2.22
CA ASN A 63 4.44 19.01 1.61
C ASN A 63 3.89 20.00 2.65
N SER A 64 3.91 21.29 2.32
CA SER A 64 3.27 22.35 3.10
C SER A 64 1.73 22.24 3.07
N PRO A 65 1.02 22.63 4.15
CA PRO A 65 -0.44 22.73 4.13
C PRO A 65 -0.92 23.94 3.28
N PRO A 66 -2.21 23.89 2.83
CA PRO A 66 -3.18 22.81 3.02
C PRO A 66 -2.90 21.59 2.13
N ARG A 67 -2.88 20.41 2.71
CA ARG A 67 -2.49 19.17 2.04
C ARG A 67 -3.51 18.05 2.13
N MET A 68 -4.70 18.34 2.64
CA MET A 68 -5.85 17.44 2.70
C MET A 68 -7.13 18.23 2.48
N VAL A 69 -8.09 17.62 1.76
CA VAL A 69 -9.43 18.18 1.57
C VAL A 69 -10.43 17.06 1.35
N GLU A 70 -11.57 17.13 2.04
CA GLU A 70 -12.70 16.21 1.85
C GLU A 70 -13.36 16.43 0.49
N THR A 71 -13.90 15.36 -0.06
CA THR A 71 -14.74 15.35 -1.26
C THR A 71 -16.08 14.68 -0.93
N ALA A 72 -17.05 14.72 -1.85
CA ALA A 72 -18.39 14.15 -1.64
C ALA A 72 -18.38 12.66 -1.22
N SER A 73 -17.39 11.88 -1.63
CA SER A 73 -17.30 10.44 -1.34
C SER A 73 -15.87 9.97 -1.08
N GLY A 74 -15.05 10.81 -0.50
CA GLY A 74 -13.66 10.47 -0.20
C GLY A 74 -12.84 11.67 0.23
N MET A 75 -11.54 11.59 0.01
CA MET A 75 -10.59 12.60 0.42
C MET A 75 -9.46 12.73 -0.59
N LEU A 76 -9.08 13.97 -0.90
CA LEU A 76 -7.84 14.26 -1.60
C LEU A 76 -6.73 14.53 -0.60
N ASN A 77 -5.56 13.96 -0.81
CA ASN A 77 -4.38 14.26 -0.02
C ASN A 77 -3.15 14.49 -0.89
N ALA A 78 -2.30 15.39 -0.44
CA ALA A 78 -0.97 15.69 -0.96
C ALA A 78 0.02 15.77 0.20
N ILE A 79 0.07 14.74 1.05
CA ILE A 79 0.95 14.71 2.25
C ILE A 79 2.43 14.84 1.90
N GLY A 80 2.84 14.40 0.70
CA GLY A 80 4.22 14.50 0.24
C GLY A 80 5.14 13.50 0.92
N LEU A 81 4.64 12.29 1.17
CA LEU A 81 5.45 11.18 1.69
C LEU A 81 6.16 11.48 3.03
N GLN A 82 5.58 12.34 3.87
CA GLN A 82 6.08 12.61 5.22
C GLN A 82 6.32 11.30 5.98
N ASN A 83 7.54 11.13 6.51
CA ASN A 83 7.91 9.92 7.26
C ASN A 83 9.13 10.17 8.15
N ILE A 84 9.37 9.26 9.10
CA ILE A 84 10.44 9.34 10.10
C ILE A 84 11.77 8.73 9.65
N GLY A 85 11.82 8.14 8.46
CA GLY A 85 12.98 7.39 7.98
C GLY A 85 13.08 5.96 8.52
N VAL A 86 13.82 5.13 7.79
CA VAL A 86 13.98 3.69 8.09
C VAL A 86 14.60 3.44 9.46
N GLU A 87 15.65 4.17 9.83
CA GLU A 87 16.37 3.95 11.09
C GLU A 87 15.52 4.24 12.33
N VAL A 88 14.80 5.36 12.32
CA VAL A 88 13.91 5.73 13.44
C VAL A 88 12.75 4.72 13.56
N PHE A 89 12.22 4.25 12.42
CA PHE A 89 11.19 3.21 12.44
C PHE A 89 11.70 1.92 13.09
N ILE A 90 12.85 1.42 12.67
CA ILE A 90 13.45 0.18 13.19
C ILE A 90 13.73 0.28 14.68
N ASN A 91 14.29 1.40 15.13
CA ASN A 91 14.74 1.55 16.52
C ASN A 91 13.63 1.94 17.50
N GLU A 92 12.61 2.68 17.06
CA GLU A 92 11.61 3.25 17.97
C GLU A 92 10.20 2.67 17.79
N LYS A 93 9.73 2.45 16.54
CA LYS A 93 8.35 2.03 16.27
C LYS A 93 8.20 0.52 16.19
N LEU A 94 9.10 -0.15 15.50
CA LEU A 94 9.04 -1.60 15.32
C LEU A 94 9.05 -2.39 16.63
N PRO A 95 9.88 -2.06 17.66
CA PRO A 95 9.85 -2.76 18.94
C PRO A 95 8.51 -2.66 19.69
N LEU A 96 7.72 -1.62 19.42
CA LEU A 96 6.40 -1.45 20.00
C LEU A 96 5.34 -2.23 19.21
N LEU A 97 5.45 -2.27 17.87
CA LEU A 97 4.53 -3.00 17.00
C LEU A 97 4.63 -4.51 17.18
N LYS A 98 5.83 -5.05 17.38
CA LYS A 98 6.04 -6.50 17.57
C LYS A 98 5.40 -7.09 18.85
N LYS A 99 4.82 -6.25 19.71
CA LYS A 99 4.01 -6.70 20.85
C LYS A 99 2.63 -7.20 20.44
N PHE A 100 2.19 -6.89 19.22
CA PHE A 100 0.91 -7.30 18.65
C PHE A 100 1.08 -8.54 17.76
N ASN A 101 0.03 -9.35 17.66
CA ASN A 101 0.01 -10.58 16.84
C ASN A 101 -0.43 -10.30 15.40
N ALA A 102 0.02 -9.20 14.80
CA ALA A 102 -0.25 -8.86 13.42
C ALA A 102 1.04 -8.84 12.62
N ASN A 103 1.02 -9.36 11.40
CA ASN A 103 2.17 -9.28 10.50
C ASN A 103 2.52 -7.82 10.18
N ILE A 104 3.78 -7.44 10.34
CA ILE A 104 4.25 -6.09 10.06
C ILE A 104 4.79 -6.05 8.63
N ILE A 105 4.14 -5.28 7.77
CA ILE A 105 4.54 -5.04 6.39
C ILE A 105 5.07 -3.60 6.29
N VAL A 106 6.30 -3.44 5.83
CA VAL A 106 6.89 -2.11 5.70
C VAL A 106 6.73 -1.60 4.28
N ASN A 107 5.91 -0.55 4.14
CA ASN A 107 5.86 0.21 2.89
C ASN A 107 7.12 1.06 2.78
N PHE A 108 7.78 1.06 1.63
CA PHE A 108 8.99 1.85 1.40
C PHE A 108 9.02 2.44 -0.01
N PHE A 109 9.81 3.49 -0.17
CA PHE A 109 10.00 4.19 -1.44
C PHE A 109 11.36 4.90 -1.49
N GLY A 110 11.72 5.42 -2.66
CA GLY A 110 12.88 6.28 -2.91
C GLY A 110 12.57 7.29 -4.00
N ASP A 111 13.32 8.36 -4.08
CA ASP A 111 13.27 9.35 -5.15
C ASP A 111 14.16 8.95 -6.33
N THR A 112 15.12 8.05 -6.09
CA THR A 112 16.01 7.44 -7.09
C THR A 112 15.96 5.92 -6.98
N GLN A 113 16.41 5.21 -8.03
CA GLN A 113 16.50 3.75 -8.00
C GLN A 113 17.45 3.26 -6.91
N ASP A 114 18.55 3.96 -6.66
CA ASP A 114 19.54 3.59 -5.66
C ASP A 114 18.98 3.74 -4.23
N GLU A 115 18.12 4.74 -3.98
CA GLU A 115 17.45 4.87 -2.69
C GLU A 115 16.45 3.74 -2.43
N TYR A 116 15.74 3.23 -3.46
CA TYR A 116 14.93 2.03 -3.31
C TYR A 116 15.76 0.82 -2.93
N VAL A 117 16.92 0.65 -3.58
CA VAL A 117 17.85 -0.46 -3.29
C VAL A 117 18.36 -0.36 -1.85
N LEU A 118 18.87 0.80 -1.45
CA LEU A 118 19.39 1.04 -0.09
C LEU A 118 18.31 0.82 0.98
N ALA A 119 17.08 1.28 0.74
CA ALA A 119 15.97 1.06 1.67
C ALA A 119 15.64 -0.44 1.80
N ALA A 120 15.60 -1.16 0.69
CA ALA A 120 15.32 -2.59 0.68
C ALA A 120 16.43 -3.40 1.37
N GLU A 121 17.71 -3.10 1.11
CA GLU A 121 18.86 -3.71 1.79
C GLU A 121 18.75 -3.54 3.30
N ARG A 122 18.53 -2.30 3.74
CA ARG A 122 18.48 -1.99 5.17
C ARG A 122 17.31 -2.68 5.89
N LEU A 123 16.16 -2.82 5.21
CA LEU A 123 14.97 -3.48 5.76
C LEU A 123 15.07 -5.01 5.70
N ASN A 124 15.83 -5.57 4.76
CA ASN A 124 15.98 -7.02 4.60
C ASN A 124 16.58 -7.72 5.82
N ASP A 125 17.47 -7.06 6.54
CA ASP A 125 18.16 -7.62 7.70
C ASP A 125 17.32 -7.59 8.98
N VAL A 126 16.07 -7.11 8.90
CA VAL A 126 15.16 -6.94 10.06
C VAL A 126 14.15 -8.08 10.11
N THR A 127 14.42 -9.08 10.94
CA THR A 127 13.66 -10.35 11.00
C THR A 127 12.21 -10.20 11.46
N GLU A 128 11.87 -9.09 12.14
CA GLU A 128 10.53 -8.79 12.62
C GLU A 128 9.59 -8.26 11.53
N ILE A 129 10.11 -7.94 10.35
CA ILE A 129 9.35 -7.49 9.20
C ILE A 129 8.90 -8.71 8.39
N ALA A 130 7.59 -8.90 8.25
CA ALA A 130 7.03 -10.04 7.52
C ALA A 130 7.17 -9.88 6.00
N ALA A 131 7.00 -8.66 5.47
CA ALA A 131 7.15 -8.36 4.04
C ALA A 131 7.54 -6.90 3.81
N LEU A 132 8.04 -6.62 2.61
CA LEU A 132 8.30 -5.28 2.10
C LEU A 132 7.25 -4.91 1.05
N GLU A 133 6.53 -3.79 1.23
CA GLU A 133 5.63 -3.22 0.23
C GLU A 133 6.33 -2.06 -0.50
N MET A 134 6.76 -2.30 -1.71
CA MET A 134 7.46 -1.33 -2.56
C MET A 134 6.45 -0.38 -3.23
N ASN A 135 6.46 0.89 -2.85
CA ASN A 135 5.59 1.92 -3.42
C ASN A 135 6.24 2.58 -4.63
N ILE A 136 5.83 2.20 -5.83
CA ILE A 136 6.38 2.73 -7.09
C ILE A 136 5.63 3.97 -7.63
N SER A 137 4.74 4.56 -6.83
CA SER A 137 3.99 5.77 -7.22
C SER A 137 4.76 7.08 -6.97
N CYS A 138 6.02 7.00 -6.50
CA CYS A 138 6.86 8.16 -6.28
C CYS A 138 7.37 8.76 -7.60
N PRO A 139 7.54 10.09 -7.68
CA PRO A 139 8.17 10.73 -8.82
C PRO A 139 9.63 10.29 -8.96
N ASN A 140 10.06 9.98 -10.17
CA ASN A 140 11.46 9.74 -10.49
C ASN A 140 12.16 11.07 -10.77
N VAL A 141 12.98 11.54 -9.86
CA VAL A 141 13.70 12.82 -9.96
C VAL A 141 14.66 12.82 -11.15
N GLU A 142 15.31 11.68 -11.43
CA GLU A 142 16.26 11.51 -12.54
C GLU A 142 15.60 11.63 -13.93
N LYS A 143 14.28 11.42 -14.02
CA LYS A 143 13.49 11.47 -15.27
C LYS A 143 12.42 12.56 -15.23
N GLY A 144 12.71 13.71 -14.61
CA GLY A 144 11.85 14.88 -14.67
C GLY A 144 10.50 14.74 -13.96
N GLY A 145 10.43 13.89 -12.92
CA GLY A 145 9.23 13.75 -12.09
C GLY A 145 8.21 12.72 -12.58
N MET A 146 8.50 11.97 -13.67
CA MET A 146 7.68 10.85 -14.10
C MET A 146 7.70 9.76 -13.02
N THR A 147 6.54 9.23 -12.62
CA THR A 147 6.50 8.19 -11.59
C THR A 147 7.10 6.87 -12.10
N PHE A 148 7.80 6.14 -11.21
CA PHE A 148 8.38 4.84 -11.54
C PHE A 148 7.30 3.84 -12.00
N GLY A 149 6.09 3.93 -11.47
CA GLY A 149 4.97 3.05 -11.74
C GLY A 149 4.11 3.41 -12.96
N THR A 150 4.60 4.25 -13.90
CA THR A 150 3.87 4.59 -15.14
C THR A 150 4.52 4.05 -16.40
N ASP A 151 5.78 3.60 -16.33
CA ASP A 151 6.51 2.96 -17.43
C ASP A 151 6.83 1.50 -17.05
N PRO A 152 6.36 0.51 -17.84
CA PRO A 152 6.55 -0.90 -17.51
C PRO A 152 8.02 -1.34 -17.54
N LYS A 153 8.86 -0.77 -18.41
CA LYS A 153 10.29 -1.11 -18.48
C LYS A 153 11.03 -0.59 -17.26
N ILE A 154 10.72 0.63 -16.82
CA ILE A 154 11.30 1.22 -15.61
C ILE A 154 10.85 0.42 -14.39
N THR A 155 9.56 0.08 -14.30
CA THR A 155 9.01 -0.75 -13.22
C THR A 155 9.73 -2.09 -13.12
N GLU A 156 9.85 -2.84 -14.24
CA GLU A 156 10.52 -4.15 -14.24
C GLU A 156 11.98 -4.04 -13.79
N VAL A 157 12.73 -3.06 -14.33
CA VAL A 157 14.13 -2.86 -13.98
C VAL A 157 14.29 -2.51 -12.49
N LEU A 158 13.45 -1.62 -11.98
CA LEU A 158 13.50 -1.19 -10.58
C LEU A 158 13.17 -2.34 -9.63
N VAL A 159 12.07 -3.08 -9.88
CA VAL A 159 11.69 -4.24 -9.06
C VAL A 159 12.80 -5.29 -9.09
N ARG A 160 13.40 -5.55 -10.25
CA ARG A 160 14.53 -6.49 -10.39
C ARG A 160 15.78 -6.05 -9.61
N LYS A 161 16.09 -4.74 -9.56
CA LYS A 161 17.19 -4.22 -8.74
C LYS A 161 16.92 -4.45 -7.25
N VAL A 162 15.72 -4.13 -6.78
CA VAL A 162 15.31 -4.36 -5.39
C VAL A 162 15.32 -5.85 -5.06
N ARG A 163 14.79 -6.71 -5.92
CA ARG A 163 14.78 -8.18 -5.72
C ARG A 163 16.18 -8.78 -5.54
N LYS A 164 17.21 -8.20 -6.14
CA LYS A 164 18.60 -8.69 -6.02
C LYS A 164 19.19 -8.50 -4.62
N VAL A 165 18.68 -7.54 -3.86
CA VAL A 165 19.23 -7.14 -2.56
C VAL A 165 18.35 -7.55 -1.38
N THR A 166 17.17 -8.12 -1.63
CA THR A 166 16.29 -8.61 -0.55
C THR A 166 15.81 -10.02 -0.81
N SER A 167 15.80 -10.85 0.22
CA SER A 167 15.15 -12.16 0.22
C SER A 167 13.75 -12.11 0.86
N SER A 168 13.39 -11.00 1.50
CA SER A 168 12.08 -10.80 2.10
C SER A 168 10.97 -10.86 1.04
N PRO A 169 9.76 -11.34 1.37
CA PRO A 169 8.61 -11.27 0.49
C PRO A 169 8.40 -9.83 -0.01
N LEU A 170 8.37 -9.66 -1.35
CA LEU A 170 8.32 -8.35 -2.01
C LEU A 170 6.93 -8.13 -2.64
N ILE A 171 6.16 -7.23 -2.06
CA ILE A 171 4.87 -6.78 -2.55
C ILE A 171 5.09 -5.51 -3.37
N VAL A 172 4.61 -5.42 -4.59
CA VAL A 172 4.72 -4.19 -5.39
C VAL A 172 3.37 -3.48 -5.45
N LYS A 173 3.34 -2.22 -4.97
CA LYS A 173 2.12 -1.40 -4.94
C LYS A 173 1.97 -0.59 -6.22
N LEU A 174 0.93 -0.94 -7.00
CA LEU A 174 0.68 -0.36 -8.31
C LEU A 174 -0.12 0.93 -8.25
N SER A 175 0.25 1.87 -9.13
CA SER A 175 -0.50 3.11 -9.36
C SER A 175 -1.70 2.87 -10.28
N PRO A 176 -2.88 3.44 -9.98
CA PRO A 176 -4.03 3.40 -10.89
C PRO A 176 -3.93 4.43 -12.02
N ASN A 177 -2.95 5.35 -11.97
CA ASN A 177 -2.81 6.46 -12.92
C ASN A 177 -2.07 6.02 -14.19
N VAL A 178 -2.54 4.94 -14.79
CA VAL A 178 -1.98 4.29 -15.97
C VAL A 178 -3.11 3.88 -16.93
N THR A 179 -2.78 3.77 -18.20
CA THR A 179 -3.75 3.35 -19.23
C THR A 179 -4.14 1.88 -19.06
N ASP A 180 -3.15 1.02 -18.78
CA ASP A 180 -3.35 -0.43 -18.60
C ASP A 180 -2.59 -0.93 -17.37
N ILE A 181 -3.35 -1.29 -16.34
CA ILE A 181 -2.82 -1.82 -15.07
C ILE A 181 -2.22 -3.22 -15.24
N VAL A 182 -2.71 -4.00 -16.21
CA VAL A 182 -2.23 -5.38 -16.46
C VAL A 182 -0.80 -5.36 -16.99
N VAL A 183 -0.47 -4.39 -17.85
CA VAL A 183 0.91 -4.22 -18.35
C VAL A 183 1.86 -3.92 -17.20
N MET A 184 1.44 -3.06 -16.26
CA MET A 184 2.25 -2.72 -15.09
C MET A 184 2.38 -3.90 -14.12
N ALA A 185 1.32 -4.66 -13.92
CA ALA A 185 1.33 -5.87 -13.10
C ALA A 185 2.33 -6.91 -13.65
N LYS A 186 2.27 -7.19 -14.95
CA LYS A 186 3.22 -8.11 -15.61
C LYS A 186 4.67 -7.63 -15.50
N ALA A 187 4.91 -6.34 -15.63
CA ALA A 187 6.25 -5.77 -15.47
C ALA A 187 6.78 -5.97 -14.02
N ALA A 188 5.93 -5.77 -13.01
CA ALA A 188 6.31 -6.03 -11.62
C ALA A 188 6.60 -7.52 -11.37
N VAL A 189 5.78 -8.43 -11.91
CA VAL A 189 5.99 -9.89 -11.83
C VAL A 189 7.30 -10.29 -12.50
N ASN A 190 7.56 -9.80 -13.71
CA ASN A 190 8.81 -10.05 -14.44
C ASN A 190 10.05 -9.51 -13.70
N GLY A 191 9.86 -8.47 -12.92
CA GLY A 191 10.90 -7.90 -12.04
C GLY A 191 11.18 -8.75 -10.80
N GLY A 192 10.29 -9.68 -10.43
CA GLY A 192 10.44 -10.58 -9.30
C GLY A 192 9.60 -10.19 -8.07
N ALA A 193 8.42 -9.58 -8.28
CA ALA A 193 7.43 -9.38 -7.21
C ALA A 193 6.83 -10.73 -6.78
N ASP A 194 6.68 -10.94 -5.47
CA ASP A 194 6.03 -12.12 -4.90
C ASP A 194 4.52 -11.92 -4.71
N ALA A 195 4.07 -10.67 -4.61
CA ALA A 195 2.66 -10.28 -4.57
C ALA A 195 2.47 -8.85 -5.10
N LEU A 196 1.23 -8.47 -5.39
CA LEU A 196 0.88 -7.12 -5.80
C LEU A 196 -0.11 -6.50 -4.81
N SER A 197 -0.01 -5.20 -4.53
CA SER A 197 -1.07 -4.43 -3.89
C SER A 197 -1.68 -3.42 -4.88
N ILE A 198 -3.00 -3.43 -5.00
CA ILE A 198 -3.77 -2.71 -6.02
C ILE A 198 -5.00 -2.07 -5.36
N ILE A 199 -5.08 -0.76 -5.28
CA ILE A 199 -4.36 0.29 -5.99
C ILE A 199 -3.82 1.36 -5.01
N ASN A 200 -2.90 2.22 -5.48
CA ASN A 200 -2.63 3.50 -4.86
C ASN A 200 -3.77 4.50 -5.18
N THR A 201 -3.63 5.78 -4.82
CA THR A 201 -4.65 6.82 -5.00
C THR A 201 -4.75 7.30 -6.46
N LEU A 202 -5.96 7.70 -6.88
CA LEU A 202 -6.20 8.36 -8.16
C LEU A 202 -5.85 9.83 -8.09
N LEU A 203 -5.19 10.37 -9.10
CA LEU A 203 -4.89 11.80 -9.18
C LEU A 203 -6.17 12.61 -9.34
N GLY A 204 -6.34 13.63 -8.52
CA GLY A 204 -7.49 14.51 -8.52
C GLY A 204 -7.15 15.94 -8.11
N MET A 205 -8.16 16.82 -8.15
CA MET A 205 -8.03 18.23 -7.83
C MET A 205 -9.31 18.76 -7.17
N ALA A 206 -9.19 19.77 -6.31
CA ALA A 206 -10.30 20.55 -5.79
C ALA A 206 -10.02 22.05 -5.91
N ILE A 207 -11.03 22.83 -6.29
CA ILE A 207 -10.93 24.30 -6.47
C ILE A 207 -11.88 24.98 -5.50
N ASP A 208 -11.41 25.99 -4.80
CA ASP A 208 -12.26 26.90 -4.05
C ASP A 208 -12.83 27.97 -5.00
N ILE A 209 -14.15 27.99 -5.14
CA ILE A 209 -14.85 28.94 -6.04
C ILE A 209 -14.77 30.40 -5.58
N LYS A 210 -14.54 30.64 -4.28
CA LYS A 210 -14.45 32.00 -3.74
C LYS A 210 -13.09 32.61 -4.06
N THR A 211 -12.02 31.87 -3.82
CA THR A 211 -10.65 32.30 -4.09
C THR A 211 -10.22 32.06 -5.53
N ARG A 212 -10.94 31.18 -6.26
CA ARG A 212 -10.66 30.71 -7.63
C ARG A 212 -9.28 30.04 -7.74
N CYS A 213 -8.83 29.42 -6.65
CA CYS A 213 -7.53 28.74 -6.56
C CYS A 213 -7.70 27.27 -6.18
N PRO A 214 -6.71 26.40 -6.50
CA PRO A 214 -6.65 25.07 -5.95
C PRO A 214 -6.67 25.08 -4.42
N ILE A 215 -7.41 24.16 -3.79
CA ILE A 215 -7.48 24.07 -2.32
C ILE A 215 -6.17 23.51 -1.77
N LEU A 216 -5.60 22.48 -2.42
CA LEU A 216 -4.33 21.89 -2.00
C LEU A 216 -3.16 22.80 -2.44
N ALA A 217 -2.21 23.02 -1.55
CA ALA A 217 -0.99 23.79 -1.85
C ALA A 217 -0.21 23.18 -3.03
N ASN A 218 -0.28 21.86 -3.20
CA ASN A 218 0.35 21.09 -4.27
C ASN A 218 -0.49 21.01 -5.56
N VAL A 219 -1.58 21.82 -5.66
CA VAL A 219 -2.53 21.87 -6.77
C VAL A 219 -3.35 20.57 -6.91
N THR A 220 -2.69 19.44 -7.07
CA THR A 220 -3.29 18.11 -7.18
C THR A 220 -3.00 17.25 -5.97
N GLY A 221 -3.80 16.21 -5.76
CA GLY A 221 -3.63 15.24 -4.69
C GLY A 221 -4.18 13.86 -5.08
N GLY A 222 -3.85 12.86 -4.28
CA GLY A 222 -4.38 11.51 -4.44
C GLY A 222 -5.78 11.39 -3.84
N LEU A 223 -6.76 10.98 -4.63
CA LEU A 223 -8.12 10.66 -4.18
C LEU A 223 -8.16 9.25 -3.59
N SER A 224 -8.73 9.13 -2.40
CA SER A 224 -9.01 7.89 -1.67
C SER A 224 -10.45 7.86 -1.16
N GLY A 225 -10.87 6.74 -0.54
CA GLY A 225 -12.20 6.57 0.02
C GLY A 225 -13.18 5.88 -0.93
N PRO A 226 -14.50 5.86 -0.61
CA PRO A 226 -15.51 5.10 -1.35
C PRO A 226 -15.58 5.42 -2.84
N ALA A 227 -15.23 6.64 -3.24
CA ALA A 227 -15.24 7.08 -4.64
C ALA A 227 -14.35 6.23 -5.55
N ILE A 228 -13.24 5.68 -5.04
CA ILE A 228 -12.29 4.90 -5.87
C ILE A 228 -12.60 3.40 -5.91
N LYS A 229 -13.50 2.89 -5.06
CA LYS A 229 -13.78 1.44 -4.97
C LYS A 229 -14.09 0.79 -6.32
N PRO A 230 -14.99 1.30 -7.17
CA PRO A 230 -15.31 0.65 -8.45
C PRO A 230 -14.12 0.61 -9.40
N VAL A 231 -13.22 1.58 -9.33
CA VAL A 231 -11.98 1.58 -10.12
C VAL A 231 -10.99 0.54 -9.59
N ALA A 232 -10.78 0.51 -8.28
CA ALA A 232 -9.92 -0.47 -7.62
C ALA A 232 -10.38 -1.91 -7.88
N LEU A 233 -11.69 -2.17 -7.70
CA LEU A 233 -12.30 -3.47 -7.91
C LEU A 233 -12.12 -3.97 -9.36
N ARG A 234 -12.36 -3.09 -10.36
CA ARG A 234 -12.11 -3.39 -11.76
C ARG A 234 -10.65 -3.76 -12.02
N MET A 235 -9.71 -2.97 -11.47
CA MET A 235 -8.27 -3.20 -11.67
C MET A 235 -7.81 -4.51 -11.03
N VAL A 236 -8.27 -4.83 -9.82
CA VAL A 236 -8.00 -6.13 -9.17
C VAL A 236 -8.50 -7.26 -10.05
N TRP A 237 -9.75 -7.19 -10.53
CA TRP A 237 -10.34 -8.22 -11.39
C TRP A 237 -9.57 -8.42 -12.71
N GLN A 238 -9.09 -7.33 -13.33
CA GLN A 238 -8.29 -7.43 -14.57
C GLN A 238 -6.94 -8.08 -14.32
N VAL A 239 -6.25 -7.68 -13.25
CA VAL A 239 -4.91 -8.21 -12.91
C VAL A 239 -5.00 -9.67 -12.46
N ALA A 240 -5.99 -10.05 -11.66
CA ALA A 240 -6.19 -11.41 -11.19
C ALA A 240 -6.39 -12.44 -12.33
N LYS A 241 -6.81 -11.99 -13.51
CA LYS A 241 -6.91 -12.83 -14.71
C LYS A 241 -5.62 -12.89 -15.54
N ALA A 242 -4.64 -12.10 -15.19
CA ALA A 242 -3.45 -11.89 -16.03
C ALA A 242 -2.13 -12.30 -15.37
N VAL A 243 -2.13 -12.52 -14.05
CA VAL A 243 -0.96 -12.95 -13.26
C VAL A 243 -1.37 -14.01 -12.25
N ASP A 244 -0.42 -14.87 -11.87
CA ASP A 244 -0.67 -16.01 -10.96
C ASP A 244 -0.22 -15.72 -9.51
N ILE A 245 0.38 -14.55 -9.23
CA ILE A 245 0.81 -14.19 -7.87
C ILE A 245 -0.33 -13.55 -7.06
N PRO A 246 -0.30 -13.65 -5.70
CA PRO A 246 -1.32 -13.09 -4.83
C PRO A 246 -1.52 -11.58 -5.01
N ILE A 247 -2.77 -11.12 -4.81
CA ILE A 247 -3.14 -9.72 -4.92
C ILE A 247 -3.77 -9.25 -3.61
N ILE A 248 -3.30 -8.12 -3.09
CA ILE A 248 -3.91 -7.39 -1.98
C ILE A 248 -4.76 -6.26 -2.57
N GLY A 249 -6.08 -6.35 -2.39
CA GLY A 249 -7.02 -5.34 -2.90
C GLY A 249 -7.09 -4.13 -1.97
N ILE A 250 -6.96 -2.92 -2.51
CA ILE A 250 -6.95 -1.67 -1.75
C ILE A 250 -7.82 -0.63 -2.44
N GLY A 251 -8.62 0.08 -1.66
CA GLY A 251 -9.31 1.29 -2.12
C GLY A 251 -10.82 1.28 -1.91
N GLY A 252 -11.27 2.12 -0.98
CA GLY A 252 -12.70 2.38 -0.74
C GLY A 252 -13.47 1.25 -0.08
N ILE A 253 -12.80 0.34 0.63
CA ILE A 253 -13.42 -0.73 1.42
C ILE A 253 -13.92 -0.12 2.72
N MET A 254 -15.25 -0.11 2.91
CA MET A 254 -15.90 0.49 4.08
C MET A 254 -16.55 -0.53 5.01
N ASN A 255 -16.77 -1.76 4.54
CA ASN A 255 -17.47 -2.80 5.27
C ASN A 255 -17.10 -4.19 4.75
N ALA A 256 -17.61 -5.25 5.40
CA ALA A 256 -17.33 -6.62 5.03
C ALA A 256 -17.84 -7.00 3.62
N GLN A 257 -18.95 -6.40 3.16
CA GLN A 257 -19.47 -6.68 1.81
C GLN A 257 -18.53 -6.12 0.74
N ASP A 258 -17.95 -4.95 0.97
CA ASP A 258 -16.92 -4.39 0.07
C ASP A 258 -15.69 -5.29 0.02
N ALA A 259 -15.19 -5.76 1.19
CA ALA A 259 -14.06 -6.68 1.26
C ALA A 259 -14.33 -7.99 0.47
N LEU A 260 -15.52 -8.58 0.64
CA LEU A 260 -15.91 -9.77 -0.10
C LEU A 260 -15.95 -9.54 -1.62
N GLN A 261 -16.33 -8.35 -2.08
CA GLN A 261 -16.27 -8.02 -3.52
C GLN A 261 -14.85 -8.09 -4.05
N PHE A 262 -13.86 -7.61 -3.29
CA PHE A 262 -12.43 -7.69 -3.69
C PHE A 262 -11.95 -9.14 -3.71
N ILE A 263 -12.31 -9.96 -2.72
CA ILE A 263 -11.99 -11.39 -2.70
C ILE A 263 -12.60 -12.11 -3.92
N ILE A 264 -13.89 -11.86 -4.20
CA ILE A 264 -14.58 -12.43 -5.39
C ILE A 264 -13.93 -11.96 -6.70
N ALA A 265 -13.41 -10.74 -6.74
CA ALA A 265 -12.69 -10.22 -7.90
C ALA A 265 -11.29 -10.85 -8.09
N GLY A 266 -10.80 -11.62 -7.12
CA GLY A 266 -9.54 -12.35 -7.17
C GLY A 266 -8.44 -11.83 -6.26
N ALA A 267 -8.77 -10.94 -5.31
CA ALA A 267 -7.83 -10.57 -4.24
C ALA A 267 -7.68 -11.71 -3.22
N SER A 268 -6.48 -11.86 -2.66
CA SER A 268 -6.18 -12.78 -1.56
C SER A 268 -6.43 -12.12 -0.19
N ALA A 269 -6.33 -10.79 -0.14
CA ALA A 269 -6.61 -9.97 1.04
C ALA A 269 -7.03 -8.56 0.62
#